data_3870677d90dc75d0af6339cec0b5610c
#
_entry.id   3870677d90dc75d0af6339cec0b5610c
#
_cell.length_a   1.000
_cell.length_b   1.000
_cell.length_c   1.000
_cell.angle_alpha   90.00
_cell.angle_beta   90.00
_cell.angle_gamma   90.00
#
_symmetry.space_group_name_H-M   'P 1'
#
loop_
_entity.id
_entity.type
_entity.pdbx_description
1 polymer ?
#
loop_
_entity_poly.entity_id
_entity_poly.type
_entity_poly.pdbx_seq_one_letter_code
_entity_poly.pdbx_strand_id
1 'polypeptide(L)'
;MKVSLRILVVGIAVLVFQSCKKPNAKINSQNKIMILGDSRVEGNRPDYESFRYELWKNLLDNGWAFDFVGTNYDNAKYPKHLGQFFDRNHEGHGGFRVDQILDGLEYYIDEAGVPSIVIFGGVGGNDALQGQSTALILSNTNAVIDYLQNVNPNITIFIDQLPPARSTVMTSTLWAQLDGIHNGILALATAQTTASSKVVAVDCFTGFDDSYLEEGDDSHYNETGAKWVADRWDAAMDAFYAGGKWSN
;
A
#
# COMPACT_ATOMS: atom_id res chain seq x y z
N MET A 1 -56.66 44.53 -38.57
CA MET A 1 -55.36 43.79 -38.54
C MET A 1 -55.23 43.17 -37.18
N LYS A 2 -55.34 41.83 -37.07
CA LYS A 2 -55.12 41.07 -35.83
C LYS A 2 -53.72 40.48 -35.89
N VAL A 3 -52.81 40.92 -35.01
CA VAL A 3 -51.45 40.37 -34.85
C VAL A 3 -51.54 39.22 -33.86
N SER A 4 -51.24 38.00 -34.35
CA SER A 4 -51.22 36.79 -33.56
C SER A 4 -49.82 36.56 -32.99
N LEU A 5 -49.65 36.70 -31.67
CA LEU A 5 -48.40 36.45 -30.96
C LEU A 5 -48.22 34.92 -30.74
N ARG A 6 -47.29 34.30 -31.42
CA ARG A 6 -46.91 32.91 -31.17
C ARG A 6 -45.85 32.86 -30.08
N ILE A 7 -46.19 32.30 -28.95
CA ILE A 7 -45.26 32.04 -27.84
C ILE A 7 -44.53 30.71 -28.17
N LEU A 8 -43.21 30.78 -28.34
CA LEU A 8 -42.35 29.62 -28.53
C LEU A 8 -41.96 29.12 -27.12
N VAL A 9 -42.46 27.98 -26.69
CA VAL A 9 -42.05 27.32 -25.45
C VAL A 9 -40.82 26.46 -25.77
N VAL A 10 -39.67 26.91 -25.31
CA VAL A 10 -38.43 26.12 -25.36
C VAL A 10 -38.39 25.20 -24.13
N GLY A 11 -38.66 23.93 -24.32
CA GLY A 11 -38.53 22.91 -23.28
C GLY A 11 -37.06 22.62 -23.02
N ILE A 12 -36.58 22.96 -21.82
CA ILE A 12 -35.23 22.53 -21.37
C ILE A 12 -35.37 21.10 -20.85
N ALA A 13 -34.82 20.13 -21.62
CA ALA A 13 -34.68 18.76 -21.15
C ALA A 13 -33.53 18.69 -20.14
N VAL A 14 -33.86 18.55 -18.87
CA VAL A 14 -32.88 18.25 -17.82
C VAL A 14 -32.53 16.78 -17.90
N LEU A 15 -31.36 16.47 -18.46
CA LEU A 15 -30.79 15.13 -18.41
C LEU A 15 -30.32 14.85 -16.98
N VAL A 16 -31.14 14.13 -16.23
CA VAL A 16 -30.73 13.57 -14.93
C VAL A 16 -29.83 12.38 -15.21
N PHE A 17 -28.52 12.56 -15.05
CA PHE A 17 -27.59 11.43 -15.00
C PHE A 17 -27.87 10.66 -13.71
N GLN A 18 -28.66 9.60 -13.79
CA GLN A 18 -28.71 8.59 -12.74
C GLN A 18 -27.35 7.88 -12.73
N SER A 19 -26.51 8.26 -11.76
CA SER A 19 -25.35 7.45 -11.39
C SER A 19 -25.88 6.08 -10.97
N CYS A 20 -25.68 5.07 -11.82
CA CYS A 20 -25.89 3.69 -11.44
C CYS A 20 -24.87 3.35 -10.33
N LYS A 21 -25.26 3.52 -9.06
CA LYS A 21 -24.55 2.86 -7.96
C LYS A 21 -24.70 1.37 -8.22
N LYS A 22 -23.58 0.68 -8.51
CA LYS A 22 -23.54 -0.79 -8.47
C LYS A 22 -24.16 -1.22 -7.15
N PRO A 23 -25.01 -2.27 -7.12
CA PRO A 23 -25.54 -2.77 -5.86
C PRO A 23 -24.35 -3.15 -4.98
N ASN A 24 -24.40 -2.76 -3.67
CA ASN A 24 -23.38 -3.11 -2.69
C ASN A 24 -23.14 -4.62 -2.74
N ALA A 25 -22.11 -5.05 -3.48
CA ALA A 25 -21.57 -6.39 -3.32
C ALA A 25 -21.20 -6.49 -1.84
N LYS A 26 -21.63 -7.57 -1.16
CA LYS A 26 -21.21 -7.81 0.23
C LYS A 26 -19.69 -7.78 0.23
N ILE A 27 -19.12 -6.82 0.97
CA ILE A 27 -17.67 -6.70 1.14
C ILE A 27 -17.22 -7.99 1.83
N ASN A 28 -16.59 -8.90 1.09
CA ASN A 28 -15.97 -10.09 1.65
C ASN A 28 -14.46 -9.83 1.73
N SER A 29 -14.08 -9.11 2.79
CA SER A 29 -12.68 -8.73 3.04
C SER A 29 -12.00 -9.62 4.09
N GLN A 30 -12.68 -10.60 4.63
CA GLN A 30 -12.17 -11.41 5.74
C GLN A 30 -10.88 -12.12 5.35
N ASN A 31 -9.88 -11.99 6.20
CA ASN A 31 -8.57 -12.63 6.09
C ASN A 31 -7.72 -12.20 4.88
N LYS A 32 -8.13 -11.19 4.13
CA LYS A 32 -7.36 -10.69 2.98
C LYS A 32 -6.37 -9.61 3.40
N ILE A 33 -5.11 -9.82 3.04
CA ILE A 33 -4.02 -8.85 3.20
C ILE A 33 -3.52 -8.45 1.81
N MET A 34 -3.61 -7.17 1.48
CA MET A 34 -3.00 -6.62 0.27
C MET A 34 -1.66 -5.98 0.62
N ILE A 35 -0.58 -6.46 -0.02
CA ILE A 35 0.74 -5.83 0.10
C ILE A 35 0.89 -4.93 -1.12
N LEU A 36 0.71 -3.63 -0.89
CA LEU A 36 0.64 -2.55 -1.88
C LEU A 36 1.95 -1.76 -1.86
N GLY A 37 2.46 -1.37 -3.01
CA GLY A 37 3.62 -0.47 -3.07
C GLY A 37 4.43 -0.52 -4.35
N ASP A 38 5.71 -0.23 -4.24
CA ASP A 38 6.65 -0.08 -5.34
C ASP A 38 7.50 -1.36 -5.59
N SER A 39 8.72 -1.20 -6.17
CA SER A 39 9.65 -2.31 -6.43
C SER A 39 10.10 -3.04 -5.16
N ARG A 40 10.17 -2.39 -4.01
CA ARG A 40 10.51 -3.02 -2.73
C ARG A 40 9.42 -3.99 -2.26
N VAL A 41 8.18 -3.73 -2.69
CA VAL A 41 7.05 -4.66 -2.53
C VAL A 41 7.05 -5.70 -3.64
N GLU A 42 7.24 -5.31 -4.91
CA GLU A 42 7.22 -6.24 -6.04
C GLU A 42 8.28 -7.33 -5.93
N GLY A 43 9.53 -6.95 -5.66
CA GLY A 43 10.67 -7.86 -5.72
C GLY A 43 11.00 -8.30 -7.15
N ASN A 44 12.22 -8.78 -7.36
CA ASN A 44 12.67 -9.33 -8.64
C ASN A 44 13.73 -10.42 -8.41
N ARG A 45 13.37 -11.46 -7.68
CA ARG A 45 14.28 -12.57 -7.39
C ARG A 45 14.73 -13.27 -8.67
N PRO A 46 16.04 -13.55 -8.90
CA PRO A 46 17.11 -13.48 -7.89
C PRO A 46 17.85 -12.14 -7.81
N ASP A 47 17.50 -11.12 -8.57
CA ASP A 47 18.25 -9.86 -8.67
C ASP A 47 18.16 -9.04 -7.37
N TYR A 48 16.99 -9.04 -6.73
CA TYR A 48 16.76 -8.46 -5.41
C TYR A 48 15.50 -9.06 -4.76
N GLU A 49 15.41 -8.96 -3.44
CA GLU A 49 14.32 -9.55 -2.68
C GLU A 49 13.20 -8.55 -2.36
N SER A 50 11.99 -9.10 -2.15
CA SER A 50 10.91 -8.43 -1.44
C SER A 50 10.76 -9.02 -0.03
N PHE A 51 10.32 -8.22 0.92
CA PHE A 51 10.04 -8.69 2.27
C PHE A 51 8.85 -9.66 2.38
N ARG A 52 8.04 -9.81 1.32
CA ARG A 52 6.76 -10.55 1.32
C ARG A 52 6.91 -12.03 1.73
N TYR A 53 7.95 -12.71 1.22
CA TYR A 53 8.16 -14.11 1.56
C TYR A 53 8.56 -14.30 3.04
N GLU A 54 9.41 -13.45 3.56
CA GLU A 54 9.81 -13.48 4.97
C GLU A 54 8.63 -13.13 5.88
N LEU A 55 7.86 -12.11 5.54
CA LEU A 55 6.63 -11.73 6.27
C LEU A 55 5.59 -12.87 6.24
N TRP A 56 5.40 -13.52 5.09
CA TRP A 56 4.50 -14.66 4.99
C TRP A 56 4.90 -15.80 5.93
N LYS A 57 6.21 -16.08 6.07
CA LYS A 57 6.70 -17.08 7.03
C LYS A 57 6.42 -16.65 8.47
N ASN A 58 6.73 -15.41 8.81
CA ASN A 58 6.50 -14.87 10.16
C ASN A 58 5.02 -14.97 10.55
N LEU A 59 4.12 -14.58 9.65
CA LEU A 59 2.67 -14.67 9.88
C LEU A 59 2.22 -16.12 10.09
N LEU A 60 2.72 -17.07 9.30
CA LEU A 60 2.42 -18.49 9.50
C LEU A 60 2.95 -19.01 10.84
N ASP A 61 4.20 -18.68 11.21
CA ASP A 61 4.82 -19.09 12.47
C ASP A 61 4.05 -18.52 13.67
N ASN A 62 3.49 -17.33 13.51
CA ASN A 62 2.63 -16.66 14.49
C ASN A 62 1.17 -17.15 14.47
N GLY A 63 0.81 -18.10 13.60
CA GLY A 63 -0.50 -18.75 13.57
C GLY A 63 -1.61 -17.90 12.93
N TRP A 64 -1.27 -16.95 12.05
CA TRP A 64 -2.26 -16.20 11.28
C TRP A 64 -2.93 -17.08 10.22
N ALA A 65 -4.25 -16.90 10.04
CA ALA A 65 -5.01 -17.44 8.92
C ALA A 65 -5.32 -16.30 7.94
N PHE A 66 -4.64 -16.23 6.80
CA PHE A 66 -4.72 -15.11 5.87
C PHE A 66 -4.59 -15.56 4.41
N ASP A 67 -4.89 -14.66 3.50
CA ASP A 67 -4.80 -14.78 2.05
C ASP A 67 -4.16 -13.49 1.51
N PHE A 68 -2.98 -13.57 0.90
CA PHE A 68 -2.39 -12.43 0.21
C PHE A 68 -3.14 -12.19 -1.09
N VAL A 69 -3.59 -10.97 -1.29
CA VAL A 69 -4.35 -10.58 -2.48
C VAL A 69 -3.64 -9.47 -3.26
N GLY A 70 -3.85 -9.47 -4.56
CA GLY A 70 -3.29 -8.49 -5.48
C GLY A 70 -3.46 -8.95 -6.92
N THR A 71 -3.28 -8.05 -7.86
CA THR A 71 -3.38 -8.34 -9.30
C THR A 71 -2.09 -8.88 -9.89
N ASN A 72 -0.98 -8.71 -9.18
CA ASN A 72 0.33 -9.22 -9.56
C ASN A 72 0.62 -10.59 -8.90
N TYR A 73 1.45 -11.37 -9.57
CA TYR A 73 1.84 -12.69 -9.12
C TYR A 73 3.35 -12.91 -9.26
N ASP A 74 4.01 -13.25 -8.16
CA ASP A 74 5.44 -13.53 -8.14
C ASP A 74 5.76 -14.90 -8.75
N ASN A 75 6.53 -14.91 -9.84
CA ASN A 75 6.90 -16.14 -10.55
C ASN A 75 8.20 -16.80 -10.03
N ALA A 76 8.89 -16.18 -9.07
CA ALA A 76 10.13 -16.72 -8.51
C ALA A 76 9.90 -18.02 -7.73
N LYS A 77 10.98 -18.75 -7.49
CA LYS A 77 10.94 -19.99 -6.73
C LYS A 77 11.28 -19.73 -5.27
N TYR A 78 10.42 -20.21 -4.39
CA TYR A 78 10.60 -20.13 -2.95
C TYR A 78 10.53 -21.52 -2.30
N PRO A 79 11.31 -21.77 -1.25
CA PRO A 79 11.15 -22.98 -0.45
C PRO A 79 9.75 -23.04 0.19
N LYS A 80 9.29 -24.23 0.50
CA LYS A 80 8.11 -24.39 1.35
C LYS A 80 8.44 -24.03 2.81
N HIS A 81 7.47 -23.45 3.51
CA HIS A 81 7.54 -23.21 4.95
C HIS A 81 6.35 -23.91 5.63
N LEU A 82 6.57 -24.62 6.73
CA LEU A 82 5.55 -25.46 7.40
C LEU A 82 4.75 -26.37 6.44
N GLY A 83 5.41 -26.85 5.37
CA GLY A 83 4.78 -27.69 4.36
C GLY A 83 3.91 -26.94 3.33
N GLN A 84 3.73 -25.65 3.47
CA GLN A 84 2.94 -24.79 2.58
C GLN A 84 3.80 -24.15 1.49
N PHE A 85 3.19 -23.83 0.35
CA PHE A 85 3.80 -22.98 -0.67
C PHE A 85 3.56 -21.52 -0.32
N PHE A 86 4.52 -20.66 -0.68
CA PHE A 86 4.37 -19.20 -0.55
C PHE A 86 3.13 -18.73 -1.32
N ASP A 87 2.33 -17.89 -0.67
CA ASP A 87 1.26 -17.16 -1.32
C ASP A 87 1.85 -15.97 -2.07
N ARG A 88 1.78 -15.99 -3.39
CA ARG A 88 2.57 -15.13 -4.30
C ARG A 88 1.83 -13.91 -4.81
N ASN A 89 0.56 -13.73 -4.42
CA ASN A 89 -0.21 -12.58 -4.84
C ASN A 89 0.28 -11.30 -4.14
N HIS A 90 0.32 -10.20 -4.87
CA HIS A 90 0.73 -8.90 -4.35
C HIS A 90 0.24 -7.75 -5.22
N GLU A 91 0.37 -6.52 -4.71
CA GLU A 91 0.09 -5.28 -5.45
C GLU A 91 1.32 -4.36 -5.45
N GLY A 92 2.50 -4.94 -5.67
CA GLY A 92 3.76 -4.20 -5.87
C GLY A 92 3.98 -3.86 -7.33
N HIS A 93 4.37 -2.62 -7.61
CA HIS A 93 4.57 -2.06 -8.95
C HIS A 93 5.93 -1.35 -9.03
N GLY A 94 6.90 -1.97 -9.69
CA GLY A 94 8.26 -1.45 -9.81
C GLY A 94 8.32 -0.05 -10.41
N GLY A 95 9.01 0.86 -9.73
CA GLY A 95 9.20 2.24 -10.17
C GLY A 95 8.00 3.18 -9.97
N PHE A 96 6.86 2.69 -9.46
CA PHE A 96 5.66 3.52 -9.27
C PHE A 96 5.84 4.52 -8.13
N ARG A 97 5.32 5.72 -8.36
CA ARG A 97 5.07 6.73 -7.35
C ARG A 97 3.69 6.53 -6.71
N VAL A 98 3.45 7.24 -5.61
CA VAL A 98 2.17 7.16 -4.88
C VAL A 98 0.98 7.59 -5.75
N ASP A 99 1.14 8.60 -6.62
CA ASP A 99 0.08 9.02 -7.56
C ASP A 99 -0.31 7.92 -8.54
N GLN A 100 0.65 7.16 -9.05
CA GLN A 100 0.40 6.05 -9.96
C GLN A 100 -0.25 4.86 -9.25
N ILE A 101 0.12 4.61 -8.00
CA ILE A 101 -0.57 3.62 -7.15
C ILE A 101 -2.02 4.04 -6.92
N LEU A 102 -2.26 5.32 -6.60
CA LEU A 102 -3.61 5.88 -6.40
C LEU A 102 -4.48 5.71 -7.65
N ASP A 103 -3.94 6.01 -8.82
CA ASP A 103 -4.65 5.88 -10.10
C ASP A 103 -5.07 4.43 -10.40
N GLY A 104 -4.34 3.44 -9.91
CA GLY A 104 -4.61 2.02 -10.10
C GLY A 104 -5.59 1.41 -9.09
N LEU A 105 -5.87 2.05 -7.95
CA LEU A 105 -6.56 1.43 -6.81
C LEU A 105 -7.95 0.86 -7.15
N GLU A 106 -8.74 1.54 -7.99
CA GLU A 106 -10.06 1.04 -8.38
C GLU A 106 -9.95 -0.32 -9.07
N TYR A 107 -9.01 -0.43 -10.00
CA TYR A 107 -8.75 -1.67 -10.72
C TYR A 107 -8.22 -2.77 -9.78
N TYR A 108 -7.27 -2.46 -8.90
CA TYR A 108 -6.70 -3.44 -7.99
C TYR A 108 -7.73 -4.02 -7.02
N ILE A 109 -8.59 -3.18 -6.47
CA ILE A 109 -9.65 -3.60 -5.56
C ILE A 109 -10.76 -4.38 -6.29
N ASP A 110 -11.12 -3.99 -7.50
CA ASP A 110 -12.14 -4.68 -8.30
C ASP A 110 -11.67 -6.10 -8.68
N GLU A 111 -10.41 -6.29 -9.03
CA GLU A 111 -9.87 -7.58 -9.48
C GLU A 111 -9.43 -8.48 -8.31
N ALA A 112 -8.65 -7.94 -7.34
CA ALA A 112 -8.14 -8.73 -6.22
C ALA A 112 -9.16 -8.89 -5.08
N GLY A 113 -10.18 -8.03 -5.06
CA GLY A 113 -11.18 -7.94 -4.01
C GLY A 113 -10.72 -7.13 -2.80
N VAL A 114 -11.69 -6.71 -2.03
CA VAL A 114 -11.52 -5.77 -0.90
C VAL A 114 -10.71 -6.41 0.24
N PRO A 115 -9.56 -5.83 0.66
CA PRO A 115 -8.77 -6.36 1.77
C PRO A 115 -9.31 -5.95 3.14
N SER A 116 -8.94 -6.70 4.19
CA SER A 116 -9.11 -6.29 5.59
C SER A 116 -7.90 -5.52 6.10
N ILE A 117 -6.71 -5.87 5.60
CA ILE A 117 -5.45 -5.24 5.94
C ILE A 117 -4.76 -4.82 4.64
N VAL A 118 -4.20 -3.62 4.64
CA VAL A 118 -3.24 -3.17 3.63
C VAL A 118 -1.90 -2.92 4.32
N ILE A 119 -0.83 -3.44 3.72
CA ILE A 119 0.56 -3.12 4.05
C ILE A 119 1.08 -2.28 2.90
N PHE A 120 1.21 -0.97 3.12
CA PHE A 120 1.63 -0.01 2.10
C PHE A 120 3.11 0.31 2.29
N GLY A 121 3.95 -0.32 1.48
CA GLY A 121 5.41 -0.20 1.55
C GLY A 121 6.02 0.62 0.41
N GLY A 122 7.20 1.19 0.64
CA GLY A 122 7.95 1.98 -0.34
C GLY A 122 7.40 3.40 -0.54
N VAL A 123 6.62 3.91 0.42
CA VAL A 123 5.86 5.16 0.27
C VAL A 123 6.77 6.37 0.11
N GLY A 124 6.72 6.97 -1.09
CA GLY A 124 7.41 8.21 -1.41
C GLY A 124 8.87 8.04 -1.87
N GLY A 125 9.42 6.83 -1.92
CA GLY A 125 10.78 6.58 -2.38
C GLY A 125 10.98 7.01 -3.84
N ASN A 126 10.22 6.45 -4.75
CA ASN A 126 10.26 6.82 -6.17
C ASN A 126 9.84 8.27 -6.42
N ASP A 127 8.88 8.78 -5.65
CA ASP A 127 8.45 10.18 -5.72
C ASP A 127 9.62 11.12 -5.43
N ALA A 128 10.36 10.87 -4.34
CA ALA A 128 11.53 11.68 -3.94
C ALA A 128 12.63 11.62 -4.99
N LEU A 129 12.96 10.42 -5.50
CA LEU A 129 13.96 10.25 -6.56
C LEU A 129 13.56 10.92 -7.87
N GLN A 130 12.27 11.05 -8.15
CA GLN A 130 11.72 11.73 -9.34
C GLN A 130 11.40 13.21 -9.09
N GLY A 131 11.80 13.77 -7.95
CA GLY A 131 11.72 15.20 -7.64
C GLY A 131 10.35 15.71 -7.24
N GLN A 132 9.43 14.83 -6.82
CA GLN A 132 8.15 15.23 -6.26
C GLN A 132 8.34 15.90 -4.89
N SER A 133 7.50 16.88 -4.57
CA SER A 133 7.55 17.53 -3.25
C SER A 133 6.96 16.63 -2.15
N THR A 134 7.51 16.73 -0.94
CA THR A 134 6.97 16.04 0.24
C THR A 134 5.46 16.31 0.42
N ALA A 135 5.01 17.55 0.19
CA ALA A 135 3.60 17.89 0.31
C ALA A 135 2.70 17.12 -0.69
N LEU A 136 3.17 16.93 -1.93
CA LEU A 136 2.43 16.17 -2.94
C LEU A 136 2.41 14.68 -2.60
N ILE A 137 3.55 14.12 -2.18
CA ILE A 137 3.67 12.73 -1.73
C ILE A 137 2.64 12.44 -0.62
N LEU A 138 2.62 13.28 0.42
CA LEU A 138 1.71 13.12 1.54
C LEU A 138 0.23 13.33 1.16
N SER A 139 -0.04 14.25 0.23
CA SER A 139 -1.39 14.46 -0.31
C SER A 139 -1.90 13.21 -1.04
N ASN A 140 -1.06 12.60 -1.88
CA ASN A 140 -1.41 11.38 -2.60
C ASN A 140 -1.53 10.18 -1.65
N THR A 141 -0.65 10.07 -0.65
CA THR A 141 -0.75 9.05 0.40
C THR A 141 -2.06 9.16 1.18
N ASN A 142 -2.46 10.39 1.52
CA ASN A 142 -3.75 10.66 2.15
C ASN A 142 -4.92 10.19 1.27
N ALA A 143 -4.86 10.48 -0.03
CA ALA A 143 -5.91 10.06 -0.97
C ALA A 143 -5.98 8.52 -1.13
N VAL A 144 -4.84 7.82 -1.07
CA VAL A 144 -4.81 6.34 -1.01
C VAL A 144 -5.55 5.85 0.24
N ILE A 145 -5.26 6.42 1.41
CA ILE A 145 -5.92 6.06 2.67
C ILE A 145 -7.42 6.31 2.58
N ASP A 146 -7.83 7.51 2.12
CA ASP A 146 -9.24 7.90 1.97
C ASP A 146 -9.98 6.92 1.04
N TYR A 147 -9.38 6.54 -0.08
CA TYR A 147 -9.96 5.57 -1.00
C TYR A 147 -10.18 4.21 -0.33
N LEU A 148 -9.15 3.68 0.32
CA LEU A 148 -9.21 2.37 0.99
C LEU A 148 -10.26 2.36 2.12
N GLN A 149 -10.36 3.43 2.91
CA GLN A 149 -11.35 3.57 3.97
C GLN A 149 -12.78 3.72 3.42
N ASN A 150 -12.94 4.36 2.26
CA ASN A 150 -14.24 4.45 1.58
C ASN A 150 -14.71 3.08 1.08
N VAL A 151 -13.79 2.24 0.60
CA VAL A 151 -14.12 0.88 0.12
C VAL A 151 -14.38 -0.07 1.28
N ASN A 152 -13.58 0.02 2.33
CA ASN A 152 -13.76 -0.78 3.56
C ASN A 152 -13.62 0.10 4.81
N PRO A 153 -14.73 0.56 5.40
CA PRO A 153 -14.69 1.41 6.61
C PRO A 153 -14.07 0.73 7.86
N ASN A 154 -13.79 -0.56 7.81
CA ASN A 154 -13.15 -1.31 8.91
C ASN A 154 -11.72 -1.75 8.57
N ILE A 155 -11.12 -1.21 7.51
CA ILE A 155 -9.78 -1.58 7.08
C ILE A 155 -8.72 -1.16 8.12
N THR A 156 -7.67 -1.98 8.24
CA THR A 156 -6.43 -1.59 8.92
C THR A 156 -5.35 -1.36 7.88
N ILE A 157 -4.69 -0.20 7.92
CA ILE A 157 -3.65 0.19 6.97
C ILE A 157 -2.35 0.38 7.74
N PHE A 158 -1.35 -0.43 7.44
CA PHE A 158 0.03 -0.24 7.91
C PHE A 158 0.81 0.47 6.83
N ILE A 159 1.54 1.54 7.16
CA ILE A 159 2.33 2.34 6.22
C ILE A 159 3.76 2.45 6.74
N ASP A 160 4.77 2.21 5.90
CA ASP A 160 6.15 2.33 6.31
C ASP A 160 6.63 3.77 6.44
N GLN A 161 7.47 3.99 7.45
CA GLN A 161 8.53 4.98 7.35
C GLN A 161 9.66 4.27 6.59
N LEU A 162 9.72 4.47 5.27
CA LEU A 162 10.52 3.64 4.36
C LEU A 162 12.02 3.69 4.71
N PRO A 163 12.76 2.57 4.52
CA PRO A 163 14.21 2.57 4.64
C PRO A 163 14.88 3.49 3.61
N PRO A 164 16.03 4.09 3.92
CA PRO A 164 16.76 4.94 2.98
C PRO A 164 17.26 4.13 1.77
N ALA A 165 17.67 4.81 0.74
CA ALA A 165 18.55 4.26 -0.28
C ALA A 165 19.99 4.17 0.26
N ARG A 166 20.89 3.57 -0.51
CA ARG A 166 22.31 3.45 -0.15
C ARG A 166 22.92 4.80 0.23
N SER A 167 23.72 4.82 1.29
CA SER A 167 24.28 6.06 1.86
C SER A 167 25.04 6.89 0.84
N THR A 168 25.65 6.25 -0.18
CA THR A 168 26.40 6.94 -1.25
C THR A 168 25.54 7.77 -2.18
N VAL A 169 24.24 7.49 -2.30
CA VAL A 169 23.30 8.24 -3.15
C VAL A 169 22.40 9.19 -2.36
N MET A 170 22.37 9.03 -1.03
CA MET A 170 21.57 9.86 -0.13
C MET A 170 22.20 11.23 0.08
N THR A 171 21.74 12.22 -0.69
CA THR A 171 22.14 13.64 -0.52
C THR A 171 21.46 14.25 0.72
N SER A 172 21.97 15.42 1.17
CA SER A 172 21.31 16.17 2.25
C SER A 172 19.86 16.54 1.93
N THR A 173 19.56 16.78 0.66
CA THR A 173 18.19 17.07 0.19
C THR A 173 17.30 15.84 0.32
N LEU A 174 17.78 14.65 -0.10
CA LEU A 174 17.02 13.40 0.03
C LEU A 174 16.83 13.01 1.49
N TRP A 175 17.84 13.22 2.35
CA TRP A 175 17.68 13.01 3.80
C TRP A 175 16.59 13.90 4.39
N ALA A 176 16.62 15.22 4.09
CA ALA A 176 15.60 16.15 4.59
C ALA A 176 14.21 15.82 4.05
N GLN A 177 14.12 15.33 2.82
CA GLN A 177 12.85 14.89 2.22
C GLN A 177 12.34 13.63 2.88
N LEU A 178 13.19 12.64 3.13
CA LEU A 178 12.86 11.40 3.84
C LEU A 178 12.32 11.69 5.24
N ASP A 179 13.01 12.55 6.00
CA ASP A 179 12.54 13.01 7.33
C ASP A 179 11.15 13.67 7.23
N GLY A 180 10.93 14.48 6.20
CA GLY A 180 9.63 15.11 5.95
C GLY A 180 8.52 14.10 5.65
N ILE A 181 8.83 13.07 4.86
CA ILE A 181 7.91 11.97 4.55
C ILE A 181 7.59 11.18 5.83
N HIS A 182 8.60 10.78 6.61
CA HIS A 182 8.43 10.04 7.86
C HIS A 182 7.53 10.79 8.87
N ASN A 183 7.81 12.07 9.08
CA ASN A 183 7.00 12.90 9.97
C ASN A 183 5.56 13.05 9.45
N GLY A 184 5.39 13.16 8.14
CA GLY A 184 4.10 13.21 7.49
C GLY A 184 3.31 11.91 7.63
N ILE A 185 3.95 10.75 7.48
CA ILE A 185 3.33 9.42 7.70
C ILE A 185 2.82 9.29 9.14
N LEU A 186 3.63 9.69 10.14
CA LEU A 186 3.20 9.70 11.56
C LEU A 186 1.98 10.60 11.79
N ALA A 187 1.97 11.78 11.16
CA ALA A 187 0.84 12.70 11.24
C ALA A 187 -0.42 12.14 10.57
N LEU A 188 -0.29 11.55 9.37
CA LEU A 188 -1.38 10.89 8.65
C LEU A 188 -1.94 9.70 9.45
N ALA A 189 -1.09 8.85 10.01
CA ALA A 189 -1.52 7.72 10.84
C ALA A 189 -2.39 8.18 12.01
N THR A 190 -2.03 9.29 12.63
CA THR A 190 -2.82 9.90 13.72
C THR A 190 -4.13 10.49 13.20
N ALA A 191 -4.09 11.29 12.12
CA ALA A 191 -5.23 12.04 11.61
C ALA A 191 -6.29 11.14 10.96
N GLN A 192 -5.86 10.08 10.26
CA GLN A 192 -6.71 9.18 9.49
C GLN A 192 -7.24 7.97 10.31
N THR A 193 -6.73 7.77 11.52
CA THR A 193 -7.28 6.73 12.39
C THR A 193 -8.66 7.12 12.91
N THR A 194 -9.64 6.27 12.65
CA THR A 194 -11.03 6.42 13.12
C THR A 194 -11.38 5.38 14.19
N ALA A 195 -12.61 5.36 14.66
CA ALA A 195 -13.09 4.33 15.58
C ALA A 195 -13.04 2.93 14.96
N SER A 196 -13.37 2.81 13.66
CA SER A 196 -13.49 1.55 12.93
C SER A 196 -12.29 1.21 12.05
N SER A 197 -11.65 2.19 11.42
CA SER A 197 -10.45 1.99 10.58
C SER A 197 -9.22 2.53 11.27
N LYS A 198 -8.12 1.80 11.18
CA LYS A 198 -6.84 2.17 11.80
C LYS A 198 -5.77 2.36 10.76
N VAL A 199 -4.98 3.43 10.94
CA VAL A 199 -3.76 3.69 10.16
C VAL A 199 -2.59 3.65 11.12
N VAL A 200 -1.61 2.80 10.82
CA VAL A 200 -0.46 2.51 11.69
C VAL A 200 0.83 2.81 10.93
N ALA A 201 1.62 3.74 11.43
CA ALA A 201 2.97 3.97 10.91
C ALA A 201 3.92 2.88 11.44
N VAL A 202 4.73 2.31 10.56
CA VAL A 202 5.69 1.26 10.89
C VAL A 202 7.10 1.75 10.64
N ASP A 203 7.93 1.74 11.69
CA ASP A 203 9.34 2.13 11.58
C ASP A 203 10.16 1.04 10.86
N CYS A 204 10.27 1.17 9.55
CA CYS A 204 11.19 0.39 8.73
C CYS A 204 12.51 1.14 8.44
N PHE A 205 12.78 2.23 9.15
CA PHE A 205 13.93 3.10 8.94
C PHE A 205 15.01 2.95 10.01
N THR A 206 14.63 2.99 11.31
CA THR A 206 15.60 3.03 12.42
C THR A 206 16.41 1.75 12.51
N GLY A 207 17.72 1.86 12.28
CA GLY A 207 18.66 0.74 12.29
C GLY A 207 18.83 0.04 10.95
N PHE A 208 18.23 0.57 9.89
CA PHE A 208 18.51 0.11 8.51
C PHE A 208 19.85 0.68 8.04
N ASP A 209 20.66 -0.13 7.37
CA ASP A 209 21.94 0.28 6.81
C ASP A 209 22.24 -0.37 5.45
N ASP A 210 23.31 0.05 4.80
CA ASP A 210 23.68 -0.38 3.44
C ASP A 210 23.90 -1.89 3.29
N SER A 211 24.19 -2.61 4.38
CA SER A 211 24.39 -4.08 4.33
C SER A 211 23.09 -4.85 4.06
N TYR A 212 21.93 -4.18 4.19
CA TYR A 212 20.62 -4.72 3.88
C TYR A 212 20.20 -4.53 2.41
N LEU A 213 21.01 -3.79 1.63
CA LEU A 213 20.77 -3.59 0.21
C LEU A 213 21.57 -4.58 -0.62
N GLU A 214 21.02 -4.94 -1.78
CA GLU A 214 21.67 -5.84 -2.75
C GLU A 214 22.99 -5.23 -3.24
N GLU A 215 23.99 -6.05 -3.48
CA GLU A 215 25.30 -5.60 -3.95
C GLU A 215 25.18 -4.93 -5.33
N GLY A 216 25.64 -3.70 -5.44
CA GLY A 216 25.56 -2.92 -6.69
C GLY A 216 24.19 -2.28 -6.94
N ASP A 217 23.24 -2.41 -6.02
CA ASP A 217 21.94 -1.73 -6.08
C ASP A 217 21.85 -0.63 -5.01
N ASP A 218 21.19 0.45 -5.35
CA ASP A 218 21.09 1.61 -4.48
C ASP A 218 19.87 1.62 -3.56
N SER A 219 18.90 0.73 -3.78
CA SER A 219 17.61 0.81 -3.10
C SER A 219 16.93 -0.50 -2.77
N HIS A 220 17.26 -1.59 -3.46
CA HIS A 220 16.55 -2.86 -3.27
C HIS A 220 17.22 -3.75 -2.23
N TYR A 221 16.40 -4.60 -1.58
CA TYR A 221 16.84 -5.44 -0.49
C TYR A 221 17.56 -6.69 -0.98
N ASN A 222 18.61 -7.10 -0.25
CA ASN A 222 19.08 -8.48 -0.25
C ASN A 222 18.24 -9.35 0.71
N GLU A 223 18.54 -10.63 0.83
CA GLU A 223 17.81 -11.56 1.73
C GLU A 223 17.79 -11.08 3.19
N THR A 224 18.88 -10.49 3.68
CA THR A 224 18.98 -10.01 5.06
C THR A 224 18.10 -8.76 5.27
N GLY A 225 18.12 -7.83 4.32
CA GLY A 225 17.28 -6.64 4.35
C GLY A 225 15.79 -6.95 4.21
N ALA A 226 15.44 -7.86 3.30
CA ALA A 226 14.07 -8.33 3.16
C ALA A 226 13.54 -8.94 4.45
N LYS A 227 14.34 -9.78 5.12
CA LYS A 227 13.99 -10.33 6.43
C LYS A 227 13.87 -9.23 7.48
N TRP A 228 14.82 -8.30 7.55
CA TRP A 228 14.81 -7.21 8.52
C TRP A 228 13.54 -6.35 8.41
N VAL A 229 13.13 -6.02 7.18
CA VAL A 229 11.89 -5.26 6.93
C VAL A 229 10.65 -6.10 7.29
N ALA A 230 10.63 -7.38 6.93
CA ALA A 230 9.54 -8.28 7.28
C ALA A 230 9.33 -8.39 8.79
N ASP A 231 10.42 -8.48 9.57
CA ASP A 231 10.37 -8.53 11.03
C ASP A 231 9.75 -7.24 11.64
N ARG A 232 9.94 -6.07 10.99
CA ARG A 232 9.30 -4.80 11.41
C ARG A 232 7.80 -4.79 11.15
N TRP A 233 7.39 -5.25 9.99
CA TRP A 233 5.96 -5.40 9.68
C TRP A 233 5.27 -6.38 10.62
N ASP A 234 5.85 -7.56 10.83
CA ASP A 234 5.32 -8.59 11.72
C ASP A 234 5.20 -8.09 13.16
N ALA A 235 6.24 -7.44 13.69
CA ALA A 235 6.21 -6.87 15.03
C ALA A 235 5.12 -5.79 15.19
N ALA A 236 4.91 -4.94 14.17
CA ALA A 236 3.86 -3.93 14.21
C ALA A 236 2.45 -4.55 14.16
N MET A 237 2.26 -5.58 13.33
CA MET A 237 1.01 -6.33 13.25
C MET A 237 0.71 -7.08 14.55
N ASP A 238 1.71 -7.76 15.12
CA ASP A 238 1.58 -8.46 16.40
C ASP A 238 1.24 -7.52 17.55
N ALA A 239 1.91 -6.37 17.64
CA ALA A 239 1.63 -5.36 18.65
C ALA A 239 0.22 -4.80 18.53
N PHE A 240 -0.25 -4.57 17.31
CA PHE A 240 -1.58 -4.02 17.03
C PHE A 240 -2.70 -5.04 17.35
N TYR A 241 -2.52 -6.30 16.93
CA TYR A 241 -3.51 -7.35 17.10
C TYR A 241 -3.29 -8.21 18.35
N ALA A 242 -2.55 -7.73 19.36
CA ALA A 242 -2.19 -8.48 20.57
C ALA A 242 -3.37 -9.28 21.15
N GLY A 243 -3.43 -10.58 20.85
CA GLY A 243 -4.49 -11.51 21.29
C GLY A 243 -5.69 -11.66 20.37
N GLY A 244 -5.74 -10.99 19.21
CA GLY A 244 -6.88 -11.03 18.27
C GLY A 244 -6.51 -11.45 16.84
N LYS A 245 -5.50 -12.30 16.68
CA LYS A 245 -5.10 -12.83 15.37
C LYS A 245 -6.23 -13.61 14.71
N TRP A 246 -6.32 -13.53 13.38
CA TRP A 246 -7.22 -14.40 12.63
C TRP A 246 -6.74 -15.86 12.77
N SER A 247 -7.52 -16.69 13.40
CA SER A 247 -7.29 -18.14 13.52
C SER A 247 -8.32 -18.92 12.70
N ASN A 248 -7.92 -20.08 12.19
CA ASN A 248 -8.85 -21.04 11.57
C ASN A 248 -9.87 -21.59 12.57
#